data_715f7e32cf38ad464769b318ea2d2111
#
_entry.id   715f7e32cf38ad464769b318ea2d2111
#
_cell.length_a   1.000
_cell.length_b   1.000
_cell.length_c   1.000
_cell.angle_alpha   90.00
_cell.angle_beta   90.00
_cell.angle_gamma   90.00
#
_symmetry.space_group_name_H-M   'P 1'
#
loop_
_entity.id
_entity.type
_entity.pdbx_description
1 polymer ?
#
loop_
_entity_poly.entity_id
_entity_poly.type
_entity_poly.pdbx_seq_one_letter_code
_entity_poly.pdbx_strand_id
1 'polypeptide(L)'
;MSGADPASHAVRIRGIYTTALTRLFLDAGWMVVDASEPIRRRFDTEFDATAPTISAETTADRQGVGVQGTPTAVDEAAALLSVGIDTLSWEDAAPVGSVIDGKITDTRRRGALVDLGTETGYLPFRNTDDHVDVGEMVRVQVRESAAPWTDDRPLLDTDIRVSTGLATLLPESGTPTVSTRDAAAARELVGMTELLGVEAPDGWRIQWEHAATEASMDVLKSALNRAVVQADTLAGVLDDAPPAADRTEPTGLFAERAGRWFWFGRESRFVLDGLRRSVTTTLPGHHRIKTGADAASAGVDLAEALCGSDWSGETSDEDGIDTFPFSVVADCFGPSVGDQVDIGHGKPDGRLISLGSGTVTDRDDDSVTLQRELSGGGSYDALDIPRKNGDIAVTTFREGRWWYPTVYRRDDDVLGTYVNICTPVECFPDSVRYVDLHVDVIKHGDGRVERVDDDELEAAVDAENVHEALAEKARSVASALETAL
;
A
#
# COMPACT_ATOMS: atom_id res chain seq x y z
N MET A 1 -2.12 25.34 33.57
CA MET A 1 -1.99 24.73 32.24
C MET A 1 -1.32 23.38 32.46
N SER A 2 -2.12 22.35 32.58
CA SER A 2 -1.67 20.97 32.76
C SER A 2 -1.16 20.49 31.38
N GLY A 3 0.15 20.25 31.25
CA GLY A 3 0.70 19.56 30.12
C GLY A 3 0.19 18.12 30.14
N ALA A 4 -0.66 17.77 29.21
CA ALA A 4 -0.87 16.38 28.88
C ALA A 4 0.49 15.83 28.41
N ASP A 5 0.98 14.80 29.08
CA ASP A 5 2.06 13.95 28.52
C ASP A 5 1.62 13.57 27.10
N PRO A 6 2.46 13.76 26.07
CA PRO A 6 2.12 13.26 24.74
C PRO A 6 1.90 11.76 24.90
N ALA A 7 0.67 11.30 24.62
CA ALA A 7 0.35 9.89 24.65
C ALA A 7 1.34 9.20 23.69
N SER A 8 2.27 8.45 24.25
CA SER A 8 3.31 7.77 23.48
C SER A 8 2.62 6.73 22.58
N HIS A 9 2.53 7.02 21.29
CA HIS A 9 1.95 6.10 20.32
C HIS A 9 2.82 4.86 20.18
N ALA A 10 2.17 3.71 20.03
CA ALA A 10 2.81 2.41 19.85
C ALA A 10 2.55 1.89 18.43
N VAL A 11 3.59 1.60 17.67
CA VAL A 11 3.49 1.11 16.28
C VAL A 11 4.03 -0.31 16.14
N ARG A 12 3.26 -1.18 15.51
CA ARG A 12 3.69 -2.50 15.03
C ARG A 12 4.02 -2.39 13.54
N ILE A 13 5.20 -2.85 13.12
CA ILE A 13 5.66 -2.71 11.74
C ILE A 13 6.02 -4.08 11.15
N ARG A 14 5.57 -4.35 9.91
CA ARG A 14 5.84 -5.62 9.18
C ARG A 14 6.17 -5.36 7.72
N GLY A 15 7.01 -6.24 7.16
CA GLY A 15 7.34 -6.28 5.73
C GLY A 15 8.69 -5.70 5.39
N ILE A 16 8.91 -5.36 4.11
CA ILE A 16 10.23 -4.99 3.58
C ILE A 16 10.74 -3.64 4.07
N TYR A 17 9.86 -2.73 4.44
CA TYR A 17 10.19 -1.39 4.93
C TYR A 17 10.48 -1.34 6.44
N THR A 18 10.35 -2.48 7.17
CA THR A 18 10.35 -2.51 8.64
C THR A 18 11.56 -1.82 9.27
N THR A 19 12.79 -2.02 8.77
CA THR A 19 13.99 -1.42 9.38
C THR A 19 13.99 0.10 9.24
N ALA A 20 13.68 0.62 8.05
CA ALA A 20 13.62 2.06 7.80
C ALA A 20 12.51 2.73 8.63
N LEU A 21 11.32 2.12 8.63
CA LEU A 21 10.18 2.65 9.39
C LEU A 21 10.39 2.54 10.91
N THR A 22 11.03 1.48 11.40
CA THR A 22 11.43 1.40 12.83
C THR A 22 12.31 2.59 13.19
N ARG A 23 13.31 2.92 12.37
CA ARG A 23 14.16 4.09 12.60
C ARG A 23 13.35 5.38 12.60
N LEU A 24 12.50 5.57 11.59
CA LEU A 24 11.65 6.75 11.43
C LEU A 24 10.77 6.99 12.68
N PHE A 25 10.05 5.97 13.13
CA PHE A 25 9.14 6.09 14.27
C PHE A 25 9.88 6.28 15.59
N LEU A 26 11.02 5.59 15.80
CA LEU A 26 11.86 5.81 16.99
C LEU A 26 12.41 7.24 17.05
N ASP A 27 12.85 7.80 15.93
CA ASP A 27 13.33 9.18 15.84
C ASP A 27 12.24 10.21 16.14
N ALA A 28 10.99 9.88 15.83
CA ALA A 28 9.82 10.66 16.17
C ALA A 28 9.32 10.47 17.61
N GLY A 29 9.99 9.63 18.41
CA GLY A 29 9.64 9.36 19.82
C GLY A 29 8.49 8.37 20.00
N TRP A 30 8.11 7.61 18.97
CA TRP A 30 7.10 6.56 19.08
C TRP A 30 7.72 5.29 19.69
N MET A 31 6.88 4.52 20.38
CA MET A 31 7.25 3.16 20.79
C MET A 31 7.04 2.20 19.61
N VAL A 32 8.07 1.41 19.27
CA VAL A 32 7.91 0.29 18.35
C VAL A 32 7.67 -0.97 19.17
N VAL A 33 6.59 -1.71 18.87
CA VAL A 33 6.14 -2.86 19.63
C VAL A 33 6.11 -4.13 18.78
N ASP A 34 6.09 -5.29 19.41
CA ASP A 34 6.09 -6.60 18.74
C ASP A 34 7.17 -6.70 17.65
N ALA A 35 8.38 -6.18 17.93
CA ALA A 35 9.48 -6.18 16.98
C ALA A 35 9.95 -7.60 16.68
N SER A 36 10.17 -7.91 15.40
CA SER A 36 10.73 -9.20 14.99
C SER A 36 12.17 -9.38 15.44
N GLU A 37 12.63 -10.62 15.59
CA GLU A 37 14.00 -10.93 16.01
C GLU A 37 15.10 -10.23 15.17
N PRO A 38 14.99 -10.13 13.82
CA PRO A 38 15.97 -9.35 13.05
C PRO A 38 15.98 -7.86 13.41
N ILE A 39 14.84 -7.28 13.77
CA ILE A 39 14.76 -5.86 14.20
C ILE A 39 15.40 -5.71 15.58
N ARG A 40 15.06 -6.58 16.52
CA ARG A 40 15.68 -6.58 17.87
C ARG A 40 17.21 -6.63 17.83
N ARG A 41 17.78 -7.35 16.84
CA ARG A 41 19.25 -7.43 16.65
C ARG A 41 19.87 -6.19 16.01
N ARG A 42 19.09 -5.42 15.24
CA ARG A 42 19.58 -4.25 14.50
C ARG A 42 19.59 -2.97 15.32
N PHE A 43 18.74 -2.91 16.34
CA PHE A 43 18.55 -1.71 17.15
C PHE A 43 19.04 -1.96 18.58
N ASP A 44 19.84 -1.01 19.10
CA ASP A 44 20.28 -1.02 20.51
C ASP A 44 19.19 -0.37 21.39
N THR A 45 18.01 -0.99 21.42
CA THR A 45 16.86 -0.53 22.20
C THR A 45 16.00 -1.72 22.63
N GLU A 46 15.28 -1.56 23.74
CA GLU A 46 14.26 -2.51 24.16
C GLU A 46 12.94 -2.24 23.42
N PHE A 47 12.26 -3.30 23.07
CA PHE A 47 10.96 -3.25 22.42
C PHE A 47 9.90 -3.84 23.35
N ASP A 48 8.96 -3.01 23.77
CA ASP A 48 7.91 -3.41 24.70
C ASP A 48 6.90 -4.35 24.06
N ALA A 49 6.38 -5.28 24.86
CA ALA A 49 5.24 -6.11 24.50
C ALA A 49 3.94 -5.42 24.97
N THR A 50 3.49 -4.41 24.23
CA THR A 50 2.20 -3.73 24.46
C THR A 50 1.32 -3.72 23.23
N ALA A 51 0.04 -3.42 23.41
CA ALA A 51 -0.87 -3.34 22.26
C ALA A 51 -0.53 -2.12 21.38
N PRO A 52 -0.42 -2.30 20.05
CA PRO A 52 -0.18 -1.20 19.14
C PRO A 52 -1.37 -0.23 19.09
N THR A 53 -1.10 1.07 18.97
CA THR A 53 -2.10 2.07 18.59
C THR A 53 -2.33 2.08 17.09
N ILE A 54 -1.26 1.79 16.32
CA ILE A 54 -1.32 1.54 14.87
C ILE A 54 -0.51 0.32 14.47
N SER A 55 -0.87 -0.27 13.34
CA SER A 55 -0.06 -1.24 12.60
C SER A 55 0.29 -0.68 11.23
N ALA A 56 1.56 -0.81 10.82
CA ALA A 56 2.05 -0.47 9.49
C ALA A 56 2.56 -1.74 8.80
N GLU A 57 1.93 -2.15 7.71
CA GLU A 57 2.24 -3.39 7.01
C GLU A 57 2.48 -3.13 5.51
N THR A 58 3.54 -3.74 4.97
CA THR A 58 3.82 -3.67 3.53
C THR A 58 2.70 -4.32 2.74
N THR A 59 2.26 -3.67 1.65
CA THR A 59 1.26 -4.21 0.73
C THR A 59 1.74 -5.48 0.02
N ALA A 60 0.82 -6.31 -0.45
CA ALA A 60 1.16 -7.59 -1.09
C ALA A 60 2.06 -7.40 -2.34
N ASP A 61 1.83 -6.34 -3.12
CA ASP A 61 2.65 -5.96 -4.27
C ASP A 61 3.95 -5.22 -3.88
N ARG A 62 4.19 -4.97 -2.59
CA ARG A 62 5.36 -4.29 -2.01
C ARG A 62 5.54 -2.83 -2.45
N GLN A 63 4.56 -2.23 -3.10
CA GLN A 63 4.68 -0.86 -3.60
C GLN A 63 4.52 0.19 -2.50
N GLY A 64 4.01 -0.21 -1.33
CA GLY A 64 3.78 0.70 -0.23
C GLY A 64 3.46 0.03 1.08
N VAL A 65 2.80 0.76 1.96
CA VAL A 65 2.34 0.28 3.27
C VAL A 65 0.89 0.69 3.54
N GLY A 66 0.15 -0.19 4.20
CA GLY A 66 -1.13 0.14 4.82
C GLY A 66 -0.91 0.45 6.30
N VAL A 67 -1.45 1.55 6.78
CA VAL A 67 -1.45 1.94 8.20
C VAL A 67 -2.86 1.89 8.72
N GLN A 68 -3.06 1.22 9.85
CA GLN A 68 -4.39 1.06 10.45
C GLN A 68 -4.31 1.20 11.97
N GLY A 69 -5.25 1.91 12.58
CA GLY A 69 -5.29 2.10 14.02
C GLY A 69 -6.24 3.18 14.46
N THR A 70 -5.94 3.81 15.60
CA THR A 70 -6.77 4.93 16.10
C THR A 70 -6.64 6.13 15.15
N PRO A 71 -7.73 6.87 14.87
CA PRO A 71 -7.72 7.97 13.90
C PRO A 71 -6.58 8.96 14.14
N THR A 72 -6.45 9.48 15.36
CA THR A 72 -5.39 10.44 15.70
C THR A 72 -3.98 9.91 15.43
N ALA A 73 -3.71 8.65 15.77
CA ALA A 73 -2.38 8.06 15.54
C ALA A 73 -2.13 7.78 14.06
N VAL A 74 -3.16 7.46 13.26
CA VAL A 74 -3.05 7.31 11.80
C VAL A 74 -2.72 8.66 11.16
N ASP A 75 -3.36 9.76 11.58
CA ASP A 75 -3.10 11.11 11.05
C ASP A 75 -1.68 11.59 11.40
N GLU A 76 -1.22 11.35 12.64
CA GLU A 76 0.15 11.69 13.03
C GLU A 76 1.19 10.84 12.28
N ALA A 77 0.91 9.55 12.07
CA ALA A 77 1.76 8.67 11.27
C ALA A 77 1.82 9.11 9.80
N ALA A 78 0.73 9.67 9.26
CA ALA A 78 0.69 10.15 7.89
C ALA A 78 1.72 11.26 7.63
N ALA A 79 1.89 12.17 8.58
CA ALA A 79 2.91 13.23 8.48
C ALA A 79 4.34 12.65 8.48
N LEU A 80 4.58 11.58 9.24
CA LEU A 80 5.89 10.92 9.30
C LEU A 80 6.18 10.12 8.03
N LEU A 81 5.17 9.46 7.46
CA LEU A 81 5.32 8.57 6.31
C LEU A 81 5.38 9.30 4.97
N SER A 82 5.13 10.60 4.92
CA SER A 82 5.36 11.46 3.76
C SER A 82 6.84 11.75 3.59
N VAL A 83 7.63 10.69 3.33
CA VAL A 83 9.11 10.71 3.41
C VAL A 83 9.79 11.27 2.16
N GLY A 84 9.14 11.24 1.00
CA GLY A 84 9.70 11.70 -0.27
C GLY A 84 8.67 12.46 -1.12
N ILE A 85 9.18 13.18 -2.14
CA ILE A 85 8.35 13.98 -3.04
C ILE A 85 7.31 13.15 -3.81
N ASP A 86 7.57 11.88 -4.01
CA ASP A 86 6.71 10.92 -4.71
C ASP A 86 6.03 9.92 -3.76
N THR A 87 5.87 10.30 -2.47
CA THR A 87 4.95 9.59 -1.57
C THR A 87 3.53 10.06 -1.84
N LEU A 88 2.64 9.15 -2.22
CA LEU A 88 1.21 9.40 -2.33
C LEU A 88 0.46 8.65 -1.24
N SER A 89 -0.66 9.21 -0.78
CA SER A 89 -1.44 8.56 0.28
C SER A 89 -2.94 8.76 0.10
N TRP A 90 -3.70 7.75 0.51
CA TRP A 90 -5.16 7.73 0.42
C TRP A 90 -5.76 7.18 1.70
N GLU A 91 -6.89 7.71 2.09
CA GLU A 91 -7.67 7.13 3.17
C GLU A 91 -8.16 5.73 2.79
N ASP A 92 -8.19 4.84 3.76
CA ASP A 92 -8.80 3.51 3.59
C ASP A 92 -10.33 3.66 3.66
N ALA A 93 -11.00 3.42 2.56
CA ALA A 93 -12.44 3.59 2.45
C ALA A 93 -13.24 2.55 3.25
N ALA A 94 -12.63 1.41 3.57
CA ALA A 94 -13.22 0.36 4.39
C ALA A 94 -12.18 -0.20 5.39
N PRO A 95 -11.87 0.55 6.48
CA PRO A 95 -10.88 0.13 7.47
C PRO A 95 -11.24 -1.19 8.14
N VAL A 96 -10.22 -1.98 8.46
CA VAL A 96 -10.40 -3.26 9.17
C VAL A 96 -11.15 -3.05 10.49
N GLY A 97 -12.16 -3.88 10.73
CA GLY A 97 -13.05 -3.82 11.89
C GLY A 97 -14.32 -3.01 11.66
N SER A 98 -14.43 -2.24 10.57
CA SER A 98 -15.68 -1.54 10.21
C SER A 98 -16.80 -2.52 9.99
N VAL A 99 -17.99 -2.20 10.54
CA VAL A 99 -19.24 -2.96 10.36
C VAL A 99 -20.17 -2.16 9.47
N ILE A 100 -20.63 -2.80 8.39
CA ILE A 100 -21.40 -2.15 7.33
C ILE A 100 -22.57 -3.05 6.95
N ASP A 101 -23.76 -2.47 6.79
CA ASP A 101 -24.86 -3.11 6.08
C ASP A 101 -24.63 -2.86 4.59
N GLY A 102 -24.15 -3.86 3.85
CA GLY A 102 -23.80 -3.77 2.43
C GLY A 102 -24.81 -4.49 1.54
N LYS A 103 -24.81 -4.19 0.25
CA LYS A 103 -25.72 -4.77 -0.74
C LYS A 103 -25.02 -5.78 -1.62
N ILE A 104 -25.55 -6.98 -1.75
CA ILE A 104 -25.06 -8.00 -2.67
C ILE A 104 -25.29 -7.54 -4.12
N THR A 105 -24.21 -7.35 -4.88
CA THR A 105 -24.29 -6.90 -6.29
C THR A 105 -24.05 -8.02 -7.28
N ASP A 106 -23.29 -9.04 -6.91
CA ASP A 106 -22.97 -10.19 -7.76
C ASP A 106 -22.68 -11.42 -6.89
N THR A 107 -22.99 -12.61 -7.41
CA THR A 107 -22.60 -13.88 -6.78
C THR A 107 -21.69 -14.67 -7.69
N ARG A 108 -20.57 -15.16 -7.15
CA ARG A 108 -19.55 -15.92 -7.87
C ARG A 108 -19.41 -17.32 -7.28
N ARG A 109 -18.65 -18.19 -7.92
CA ARG A 109 -18.50 -19.59 -7.51
C ARG A 109 -18.14 -19.79 -6.01
N ARG A 110 -17.41 -18.87 -5.39
CA ARG A 110 -16.86 -19.03 -4.04
C ARG A 110 -17.25 -17.92 -3.06
N GLY A 111 -18.05 -16.95 -3.46
CA GLY A 111 -18.41 -15.81 -2.65
C GLY A 111 -19.28 -14.80 -3.40
N ALA A 112 -19.62 -13.72 -2.74
CA ALA A 112 -20.41 -12.63 -3.26
C ALA A 112 -19.62 -11.33 -3.30
N LEU A 113 -19.98 -10.43 -4.23
CA LEU A 113 -19.55 -9.04 -4.23
C LEU A 113 -20.58 -8.22 -3.47
N VAL A 114 -20.09 -7.38 -2.57
CA VAL A 114 -20.90 -6.55 -1.69
C VAL A 114 -20.54 -5.09 -1.90
N ASP A 115 -21.49 -4.28 -2.30
CA ASP A 115 -21.36 -2.82 -2.33
C ASP A 115 -21.37 -2.30 -0.88
N LEU A 116 -20.32 -1.61 -0.48
CA LEU A 116 -20.14 -1.02 0.86
C LEU A 116 -20.49 0.47 0.88
N GLY A 117 -20.89 1.03 -0.27
CA GLY A 117 -21.18 2.46 -0.46
C GLY A 117 -19.98 3.28 -0.92
N THR A 118 -18.79 2.97 -0.45
CA THR A 118 -17.52 3.61 -0.85
C THR A 118 -16.74 2.77 -1.84
N GLU A 119 -16.80 1.45 -1.71
CA GLU A 119 -16.12 0.49 -2.56
C GLU A 119 -16.84 -0.87 -2.57
N THR A 120 -16.34 -1.83 -3.34
CA THR A 120 -16.90 -3.18 -3.42
C THR A 120 -16.04 -4.17 -2.68
N GLY A 121 -16.59 -4.80 -1.63
CA GLY A 121 -15.96 -5.87 -0.88
C GLY A 121 -16.25 -7.26 -1.44
N TYR A 122 -15.51 -8.27 -0.97
CA TYR A 122 -15.69 -9.68 -1.28
C TYR A 122 -16.04 -10.47 -0.02
N LEU A 123 -17.20 -11.12 -0.02
CA LEU A 123 -17.67 -12.03 1.03
C LEU A 123 -17.55 -13.48 0.56
N PRO A 124 -16.52 -14.24 1.00
CA PRO A 124 -16.45 -15.68 0.74
C PRO A 124 -17.62 -16.42 1.37
N PHE A 125 -18.20 -17.42 0.67
CA PHE A 125 -19.29 -18.24 1.25
C PHE A 125 -18.89 -19.04 2.49
N ARG A 126 -17.61 -19.22 2.76
CA ARG A 126 -17.12 -19.80 4.02
C ARG A 126 -17.15 -18.86 5.21
N ASN A 127 -17.34 -17.55 4.96
CA ASN A 127 -17.39 -16.48 5.94
C ASN A 127 -18.85 -16.04 6.21
N THR A 128 -19.82 -16.84 5.82
CA THR A 128 -21.24 -16.65 6.14
C THR A 128 -21.93 -17.99 6.24
N ASP A 129 -22.80 -18.13 7.23
CA ASP A 129 -23.65 -19.31 7.39
C ASP A 129 -24.96 -19.18 6.60
N ASP A 130 -25.31 -17.96 6.20
CA ASP A 130 -26.54 -17.67 5.48
C ASP A 130 -26.35 -17.78 3.95
N HIS A 131 -27.43 -18.18 3.27
CA HIS A 131 -27.49 -18.03 1.82
C HIS A 131 -27.68 -16.55 1.47
N VAL A 132 -26.94 -16.08 0.48
CA VAL A 132 -26.99 -14.68 0.04
C VAL A 132 -27.34 -14.60 -1.44
N ASP A 133 -28.31 -13.78 -1.81
CA ASP A 133 -28.76 -13.54 -3.16
C ASP A 133 -28.51 -12.10 -3.63
N VAL A 134 -28.38 -11.91 -4.95
CA VAL A 134 -28.17 -10.58 -5.54
C VAL A 134 -29.35 -9.66 -5.21
N GLY A 135 -29.05 -8.47 -4.72
CA GLY A 135 -30.01 -7.46 -4.29
C GLY A 135 -30.33 -7.47 -2.80
N GLU A 136 -29.93 -8.52 -2.07
CA GLU A 136 -30.12 -8.58 -0.62
C GLU A 136 -29.11 -7.69 0.11
N MET A 137 -29.51 -7.24 1.29
CA MET A 137 -28.63 -6.51 2.22
C MET A 137 -28.09 -7.48 3.26
N VAL A 138 -26.79 -7.38 3.53
CA VAL A 138 -26.08 -8.23 4.48
C VAL A 138 -25.22 -7.38 5.42
N ARG A 139 -25.24 -7.72 6.71
CA ARG A 139 -24.34 -7.11 7.69
C ARG A 139 -23.00 -7.81 7.68
N VAL A 140 -21.95 -7.05 7.40
CA VAL A 140 -20.59 -7.58 7.27
C VAL A 140 -19.59 -6.75 8.06
N GLN A 141 -18.50 -7.39 8.45
CA GLN A 141 -17.32 -6.73 8.98
C GLN A 141 -16.15 -6.87 8.01
N VAL A 142 -15.38 -5.79 7.84
CA VAL A 142 -14.15 -5.79 7.07
C VAL A 142 -13.06 -6.52 7.85
N ARG A 143 -12.50 -7.59 7.27
CA ARG A 143 -11.39 -8.40 7.83
C ARG A 143 -10.03 -7.96 7.34
N GLU A 144 -9.95 -7.70 6.05
CA GLU A 144 -8.76 -7.21 5.38
C GLU A 144 -9.21 -6.08 4.46
N SER A 145 -8.52 -4.97 4.49
CA SER A 145 -8.73 -3.88 3.54
C SER A 145 -7.81 -4.03 2.34
N ALA A 146 -8.09 -3.33 1.25
CA ALA A 146 -7.36 -3.42 0.00
C ALA A 146 -6.77 -2.06 -0.39
N ALA A 147 -5.51 -2.06 -0.88
CA ALA A 147 -4.90 -0.83 -1.35
C ALA A 147 -5.56 -0.38 -2.68
N PRO A 148 -5.82 0.93 -2.87
CA PRO A 148 -6.62 1.42 -4.00
C PRO A 148 -5.97 1.18 -5.37
N TRP A 149 -4.65 0.93 -5.41
CA TRP A 149 -3.91 0.61 -6.64
C TRP A 149 -3.80 -0.89 -6.94
N THR A 150 -4.55 -1.72 -6.23
CA THR A 150 -4.60 -3.17 -6.49
C THR A 150 -5.96 -3.58 -7.03
N ASP A 151 -6.03 -4.76 -7.64
CA ASP A 151 -7.29 -5.39 -8.04
C ASP A 151 -7.98 -6.13 -6.88
N ASP A 152 -7.34 -6.15 -5.70
CA ASP A 152 -7.87 -6.77 -4.50
C ASP A 152 -9.11 -6.02 -4.00
N ARG A 153 -9.91 -6.70 -3.21
CA ARG A 153 -11.10 -6.15 -2.58
C ARG A 153 -11.06 -6.39 -1.09
N PRO A 154 -11.63 -5.49 -0.27
CA PRO A 154 -11.82 -5.76 1.15
C PRO A 154 -12.44 -7.14 1.38
N LEU A 155 -11.80 -7.95 2.22
CA LEU A 155 -12.31 -9.25 2.64
C LEU A 155 -13.33 -9.08 3.74
N LEU A 156 -14.49 -9.67 3.55
CA LEU A 156 -15.65 -9.53 4.43
C LEU A 156 -15.97 -10.83 5.18
N ASP A 157 -16.67 -10.66 6.30
CA ASP A 157 -17.13 -11.75 7.16
C ASP A 157 -18.45 -11.34 7.82
N THR A 158 -19.38 -12.27 8.02
CA THR A 158 -20.61 -12.02 8.77
C THR A 158 -20.43 -12.22 10.29
N ASP A 159 -19.39 -12.93 10.72
CA ASP A 159 -18.97 -13.00 12.11
C ASP A 159 -18.35 -11.69 12.56
N ILE A 160 -18.94 -10.96 13.47
CA ILE A 160 -18.42 -9.68 13.93
C ILE A 160 -17.53 -9.90 15.15
N ARG A 161 -16.27 -9.45 15.10
CA ARG A 161 -15.26 -9.60 16.18
C ARG A 161 -14.77 -8.23 16.64
N VAL A 162 -14.18 -8.22 17.83
CA VAL A 162 -13.49 -7.03 18.37
C VAL A 162 -12.03 -7.38 18.63
N SER A 163 -11.09 -6.61 18.07
CA SER A 163 -9.65 -6.85 18.25
C SER A 163 -8.91 -5.61 18.72
N THR A 164 -8.12 -5.77 19.78
CA THR A 164 -7.26 -4.71 20.37
C THR A 164 -5.77 -4.94 20.11
N GLY A 165 -5.43 -5.85 19.19
CA GLY A 165 -4.06 -6.19 18.82
C GLY A 165 -3.38 -7.25 19.69
N LEU A 166 -3.74 -7.38 20.97
CA LEU A 166 -3.31 -8.49 21.83
C LEU A 166 -4.43 -9.47 22.17
N ALA A 167 -5.68 -8.97 22.26
CA ALA A 167 -6.87 -9.76 22.52
C ALA A 167 -7.90 -9.56 21.40
N THR A 168 -8.53 -10.64 20.97
CA THR A 168 -9.66 -10.64 20.07
C THR A 168 -10.83 -11.30 20.77
N LEU A 169 -12.00 -10.65 20.79
CA LEU A 169 -13.26 -11.24 21.22
C LEU A 169 -13.99 -11.80 20.00
N LEU A 170 -14.36 -13.08 20.06
CA LEU A 170 -15.09 -13.81 19.02
C LEU A 170 -16.54 -14.03 19.44
N PRO A 171 -17.54 -13.92 18.54
CA PRO A 171 -18.96 -14.04 18.86
C PRO A 171 -19.39 -15.50 19.08
N GLU A 172 -18.71 -16.19 19.96
CA GLU A 172 -18.99 -17.57 20.36
C GLU A 172 -18.62 -17.81 21.81
N SER A 173 -19.35 -18.63 22.52
CA SER A 173 -19.01 -19.01 23.88
C SER A 173 -17.94 -20.08 23.92
N GLY A 174 -17.00 -19.99 24.86
CA GLY A 174 -15.95 -21.00 24.99
C GLY A 174 -14.82 -20.59 25.93
N THR A 175 -13.88 -21.51 26.13
CA THR A 175 -12.67 -21.24 26.91
C THR A 175 -11.69 -20.36 26.10
N PRO A 176 -10.90 -19.52 26.78
CA PRO A 176 -9.89 -18.72 26.09
C PRO A 176 -8.92 -19.57 25.25
N THR A 177 -8.52 -19.04 24.10
CA THR A 177 -7.55 -19.66 23.19
C THR A 177 -6.38 -18.71 22.91
N VAL A 178 -5.30 -19.23 22.35
CA VAL A 178 -4.11 -18.43 21.98
C VAL A 178 -3.69 -18.76 20.56
N SER A 179 -3.51 -17.74 19.74
CA SER A 179 -3.04 -17.84 18.35
C SER A 179 -1.51 -18.00 18.30
N THR A 180 -0.97 -19.14 18.78
CA THR A 180 0.46 -19.42 18.80
C THR A 180 0.74 -20.89 18.50
N ARG A 181 1.98 -21.17 17.99
CA ARG A 181 2.49 -22.53 17.82
C ARG A 181 3.14 -23.09 19.07
N ASP A 182 3.46 -22.23 20.05
CA ASP A 182 4.03 -22.64 21.34
C ASP A 182 2.90 -23.08 22.29
N ALA A 183 2.75 -24.39 22.41
CA ALA A 183 1.71 -24.98 23.27
C ALA A 183 1.98 -24.79 24.78
N ALA A 184 3.21 -24.47 25.20
CA ALA A 184 3.55 -24.20 26.59
C ALA A 184 3.12 -22.78 26.94
N ALA A 185 3.54 -21.80 26.15
CA ALA A 185 3.13 -20.40 26.28
C ALA A 185 1.60 -20.24 26.18
N ALA A 186 0.94 -21.00 25.26
CA ALA A 186 -0.52 -20.98 25.17
C ALA A 186 -1.21 -21.41 26.46
N ARG A 187 -0.77 -22.51 27.09
CA ARG A 187 -1.35 -23.00 28.35
C ARG A 187 -1.11 -22.04 29.51
N GLU A 188 0.05 -21.45 29.58
CA GLU A 188 0.39 -20.46 30.59
C GLU A 188 -0.52 -19.24 30.47
N LEU A 189 -0.65 -18.66 29.26
CA LEU A 189 -1.47 -17.48 29.03
C LEU A 189 -2.96 -17.73 29.27
N VAL A 190 -3.50 -18.91 28.91
CA VAL A 190 -4.87 -19.31 29.26
C VAL A 190 -5.06 -19.36 30.76
N GLY A 191 -4.09 -19.94 31.50
CA GLY A 191 -4.14 -19.97 32.98
C GLY A 191 -4.03 -18.57 33.61
N MET A 192 -3.27 -17.66 33.01
CA MET A 192 -3.15 -16.26 33.46
C MET A 192 -4.46 -15.48 33.21
N THR A 193 -5.24 -15.82 32.19
CA THR A 193 -6.49 -15.13 31.86
C THR A 193 -7.47 -15.10 33.04
N GLU A 194 -7.61 -16.20 33.80
CA GLU A 194 -8.46 -16.27 34.98
C GLU A 194 -8.01 -15.32 36.11
N LEU A 195 -6.71 -15.00 36.16
CA LEU A 195 -6.13 -14.13 37.19
C LEU A 195 -6.28 -12.64 36.86
N LEU A 196 -6.64 -12.28 35.62
CA LEU A 196 -6.80 -10.88 35.21
C LEU A 196 -7.98 -10.18 35.90
N GLY A 197 -8.98 -10.96 36.36
CA GLY A 197 -10.19 -10.42 36.94
C GLY A 197 -11.06 -9.59 35.99
N VAL A 198 -10.95 -9.89 34.71
CA VAL A 198 -11.76 -9.33 33.61
C VAL A 198 -12.35 -10.48 32.83
N GLU A 199 -13.65 -10.46 32.67
CA GLU A 199 -14.39 -11.49 31.94
C GLU A 199 -14.85 -10.94 30.59
N ALA A 200 -14.91 -11.79 29.56
CA ALA A 200 -15.54 -11.45 28.31
C ALA A 200 -17.07 -11.30 28.52
N PRO A 201 -17.78 -10.45 27.79
CA PRO A 201 -19.23 -10.37 27.82
C PRO A 201 -19.87 -11.73 27.47
N ASP A 202 -21.13 -11.93 27.90
CA ASP A 202 -21.88 -13.14 27.60
C ASP A 202 -21.93 -13.37 26.06
N GLY A 203 -21.66 -14.59 25.65
CA GLY A 203 -21.64 -14.95 24.23
C GLY A 203 -20.33 -14.68 23.52
N TRP A 204 -19.32 -14.13 24.20
CA TRP A 204 -18.01 -13.87 23.63
C TRP A 204 -16.92 -14.80 24.18
N ARG A 205 -15.98 -15.22 23.32
CA ARG A 205 -14.78 -15.98 23.66
C ARG A 205 -13.52 -15.15 23.44
N ILE A 206 -12.61 -15.22 24.39
CA ILE A 206 -11.29 -14.56 24.26
C ILE A 206 -10.38 -15.40 23.39
N GLN A 207 -9.77 -14.77 22.38
CA GLN A 207 -8.60 -15.29 21.66
C GLN A 207 -7.44 -14.32 21.89
N TRP A 208 -6.36 -14.82 22.48
CA TRP A 208 -5.13 -14.06 22.60
C TRP A 208 -4.29 -14.18 21.34
N GLU A 209 -3.69 -13.07 20.91
CA GLU A 209 -2.71 -13.06 19.82
C GLU A 209 -1.33 -13.53 20.31
N HIS A 210 -0.46 -13.94 19.37
CA HIS A 210 0.88 -14.44 19.72
C HIS A 210 1.67 -13.44 20.60
N ALA A 211 1.62 -12.15 20.26
CA ALA A 211 2.32 -11.11 21.01
C ALA A 211 1.91 -11.02 22.51
N ALA A 212 0.74 -11.50 22.85
CA ALA A 212 0.26 -11.54 24.22
C ALA A 212 1.07 -12.51 25.10
N THR A 213 1.78 -13.49 24.52
CA THR A 213 2.61 -14.44 25.28
C THR A 213 3.84 -13.78 25.94
N GLU A 214 4.27 -12.61 25.45
CA GLU A 214 5.39 -11.84 26.01
C GLU A 214 4.92 -10.65 26.86
N ALA A 215 3.60 -10.40 26.93
CA ALA A 215 3.04 -9.24 27.60
C ALA A 215 2.90 -9.42 29.13
N SER A 216 3.09 -8.35 29.89
CA SER A 216 2.85 -8.36 31.33
C SER A 216 1.36 -8.48 31.69
N MET A 217 1.05 -8.90 32.93
CA MET A 217 -0.33 -9.00 33.42
C MET A 217 -1.11 -7.70 33.30
N ASP A 218 -0.50 -6.56 33.56
CA ASP A 218 -1.14 -5.25 33.48
C ASP A 218 -1.48 -4.89 32.02
N VAL A 219 -0.58 -5.21 31.08
CA VAL A 219 -0.80 -5.01 29.64
C VAL A 219 -1.92 -5.91 29.13
N LEU A 220 -1.91 -7.20 29.52
CA LEU A 220 -2.99 -8.16 29.17
C LEU A 220 -4.34 -7.68 29.70
N LYS A 221 -4.38 -7.27 30.97
CA LYS A 221 -5.60 -6.73 31.61
C LYS A 221 -6.10 -5.49 30.88
N SER A 222 -5.21 -4.57 30.54
CA SER A 222 -5.56 -3.35 29.81
C SER A 222 -6.12 -3.67 28.40
N ALA A 223 -5.48 -4.60 27.68
CA ALA A 223 -5.93 -5.01 26.34
C ALA A 223 -7.31 -5.67 26.38
N LEU A 224 -7.53 -6.57 27.35
CA LEU A 224 -8.83 -7.23 27.51
C LEU A 224 -9.92 -6.25 27.93
N ASN A 225 -9.67 -5.33 28.87
CA ASN A 225 -10.62 -4.29 29.24
C ASN A 225 -11.04 -3.42 28.04
N ARG A 226 -10.08 -3.04 27.19
CA ARG A 226 -10.42 -2.29 25.97
C ARG A 226 -11.29 -3.10 25.03
N ALA A 227 -10.98 -4.40 24.85
CA ALA A 227 -11.79 -5.28 24.01
C ALA A 227 -13.23 -5.41 24.54
N VAL A 228 -13.40 -5.52 25.85
CA VAL A 228 -14.73 -5.59 26.50
C VAL A 228 -15.51 -4.29 26.28
N VAL A 229 -14.90 -3.14 26.55
CA VAL A 229 -15.54 -1.82 26.33
C VAL A 229 -15.94 -1.63 24.87
N GLN A 230 -15.09 -2.05 23.96
CA GLN A 230 -15.36 -1.96 22.51
C GLN A 230 -16.48 -2.92 22.09
N ALA A 231 -16.53 -4.14 22.67
CA ALA A 231 -17.61 -5.10 22.42
C ALA A 231 -18.96 -4.59 22.96
N ASP A 232 -18.97 -3.98 24.14
CA ASP A 232 -20.21 -3.38 24.71
C ASP A 232 -20.68 -2.21 23.84
N THR A 233 -19.77 -1.35 23.37
CA THR A 233 -20.11 -0.23 22.47
C THR A 233 -20.69 -0.76 21.15
N LEU A 234 -20.04 -1.76 20.56
CA LEU A 234 -20.50 -2.40 19.33
C LEU A 234 -21.86 -3.05 19.51
N ALA A 235 -22.07 -3.80 20.60
CA ALA A 235 -23.35 -4.43 20.91
C ALA A 235 -24.47 -3.38 20.99
N GLY A 236 -24.25 -2.25 21.69
CA GLY A 236 -25.22 -1.16 21.74
C GLY A 236 -25.55 -0.59 20.35
N VAL A 237 -24.56 -0.39 19.49
CA VAL A 237 -24.80 0.08 18.12
C VAL A 237 -25.60 -0.94 17.30
N LEU A 238 -25.31 -2.24 17.46
CA LEU A 238 -26.00 -3.30 16.73
C LEU A 238 -27.44 -3.53 17.22
N ASP A 239 -27.69 -3.36 18.52
CA ASP A 239 -29.02 -3.47 19.12
C ASP A 239 -29.95 -2.32 18.68
N ASP A 240 -29.37 -1.11 18.50
CA ASP A 240 -30.13 0.06 18.04
C ASP A 240 -30.32 0.08 16.52
N ALA A 241 -29.49 -0.68 15.75
CA ALA A 241 -29.56 -0.74 14.31
C ALA A 241 -30.71 -1.65 13.83
N PRO A 242 -31.48 -1.23 12.81
CA PRO A 242 -32.49 -2.12 12.21
C PRO A 242 -31.77 -3.34 11.56
N PRO A 243 -32.50 -4.45 11.34
CA PRO A 243 -31.98 -5.57 10.56
C PRO A 243 -31.45 -5.10 9.20
N ALA A 244 -30.35 -5.69 8.72
CA ALA A 244 -29.79 -5.32 7.43
C ALA A 244 -30.83 -5.43 6.29
N ALA A 245 -31.69 -6.46 6.33
CA ALA A 245 -32.73 -6.69 5.34
C ALA A 245 -33.77 -5.55 5.23
N ASP A 246 -33.89 -4.69 6.24
CA ASP A 246 -34.82 -3.54 6.23
C ASP A 246 -34.20 -2.30 5.57
N ARG A 247 -32.92 -2.37 5.15
CA ARG A 247 -32.23 -1.28 4.47
C ARG A 247 -32.32 -1.42 2.96
N THR A 248 -32.16 -0.30 2.26
CA THR A 248 -32.18 -0.23 0.80
C THR A 248 -30.86 0.19 0.20
N GLU A 249 -30.01 0.87 1.00
CA GLU A 249 -28.71 1.42 0.61
C GLU A 249 -27.63 1.00 1.60
N PRO A 250 -26.36 0.85 1.15
CA PRO A 250 -25.24 0.57 2.03
C PRO A 250 -25.11 1.61 3.14
N THR A 251 -24.84 1.15 4.36
CA THR A 251 -24.78 2.03 5.53
C THR A 251 -23.70 1.55 6.49
N GLY A 252 -22.73 2.42 6.80
CA GLY A 252 -21.76 2.19 7.87
C GLY A 252 -22.42 2.25 9.24
N LEU A 253 -22.17 1.26 10.09
CA LEU A 253 -22.71 1.17 11.43
C LEU A 253 -21.68 1.49 12.49
N PHE A 254 -20.45 1.00 12.32
CA PHE A 254 -19.42 1.08 13.32
C PHE A 254 -18.04 1.18 12.66
N ALA A 255 -17.22 2.14 13.09
CA ALA A 255 -15.83 2.29 12.67
C ALA A 255 -15.06 3.01 13.79
N GLU A 256 -14.30 2.28 14.59
CA GLU A 256 -13.40 2.87 15.61
C GLU A 256 -11.98 3.05 15.13
N ARG A 257 -11.64 2.43 13.99
CA ARG A 257 -10.31 2.48 13.42
C ARG A 257 -10.34 3.29 12.12
N ALA A 258 -9.27 4.02 11.87
CA ALA A 258 -8.96 4.60 10.58
C ALA A 258 -7.91 3.75 9.87
N GLY A 259 -7.84 3.90 8.58
CA GLY A 259 -6.80 3.35 7.75
C GLY A 259 -6.30 4.39 6.75
N ARG A 260 -5.02 4.26 6.37
CA ARG A 260 -4.43 5.05 5.30
C ARG A 260 -3.41 4.22 4.53
N TRP A 261 -3.45 4.33 3.23
CA TRP A 261 -2.52 3.69 2.32
C TRP A 261 -1.44 4.66 1.88
N PHE A 262 -0.19 4.20 1.80
CA PHE A 262 0.96 4.98 1.33
C PHE A 262 1.61 4.21 0.20
N TRP A 263 1.66 4.81 -0.97
CA TRP A 263 2.48 4.33 -2.08
C TRP A 263 3.82 5.07 -2.06
N PHE A 264 4.91 4.32 -2.10
CA PHE A 264 6.25 4.89 -2.13
C PHE A 264 6.80 4.81 -3.56
N GLY A 265 6.99 5.95 -4.20
CA GLY A 265 7.73 6.01 -5.44
C GLY A 265 9.23 5.82 -5.23
N ARG A 266 9.98 5.89 -6.32
CA ARG A 266 11.42 5.67 -6.33
C ARG A 266 12.19 6.59 -5.37
N GLU A 267 11.91 7.89 -5.38
CA GLU A 267 12.58 8.86 -4.52
C GLU A 267 12.29 8.59 -3.03
N SER A 268 11.06 8.27 -2.70
CA SER A 268 10.64 7.87 -1.35
C SER A 268 11.37 6.62 -0.88
N ARG A 269 11.56 5.62 -1.75
CA ARG A 269 12.33 4.41 -1.43
C ARG A 269 13.79 4.70 -1.16
N PHE A 270 14.41 5.67 -1.87
CA PHE A 270 15.78 6.07 -1.61
C PHE A 270 15.93 6.85 -0.29
N VAL A 271 14.94 7.65 0.10
CA VAL A 271 14.92 8.24 1.45
C VAL A 271 14.84 7.14 2.51
N LEU A 272 13.99 6.13 2.32
CA LEU A 272 13.89 4.97 3.20
C LEU A 272 15.19 4.14 3.23
N ASP A 273 15.90 4.03 2.12
CA ASP A 273 17.25 3.42 2.08
C ASP A 273 18.25 4.21 2.95
N GLY A 274 18.17 5.53 2.95
CA GLY A 274 18.96 6.39 3.81
C GLY A 274 18.71 6.14 5.29
N LEU A 275 17.44 6.06 5.70
CA LEU A 275 17.04 5.71 7.07
C LEU A 275 17.55 4.31 7.45
N ARG A 276 17.37 3.33 6.59
CA ARG A 276 17.85 1.97 6.83
C ARG A 276 19.38 1.90 6.94
N ARG A 277 20.09 2.67 6.12
CA ARG A 277 21.58 2.72 6.13
C ARG A 277 22.14 3.24 7.43
N SER A 278 21.42 4.09 8.15
CA SER A 278 21.83 4.53 9.50
C SER A 278 21.79 3.41 10.54
N VAL A 279 21.19 2.26 10.20
CA VAL A 279 21.00 1.12 11.13
C VAL A 279 21.80 -0.12 10.71
N THR A 280 21.86 -0.39 9.41
CA THR A 280 22.50 -1.61 8.90
C THR A 280 23.00 -1.40 7.48
N THR A 281 23.92 -2.26 7.02
CA THR A 281 24.39 -2.28 5.63
C THR A 281 23.21 -2.22 4.67
N THR A 282 23.24 -1.26 3.75
CA THR A 282 22.14 -0.99 2.80
C THR A 282 22.72 -0.62 1.44
N LEU A 283 22.51 -1.48 0.46
CA LEU A 283 22.90 -1.21 -0.92
C LEU A 283 22.04 -0.08 -1.52
N PRO A 284 22.56 0.70 -2.48
CA PRO A 284 21.76 1.67 -3.22
C PRO A 284 20.57 0.99 -3.90
N GLY A 285 19.37 1.52 -3.70
CA GLY A 285 18.16 0.94 -4.25
C GLY A 285 17.65 -0.30 -3.52
N HIS A 286 18.03 -0.53 -2.26
CA HIS A 286 17.57 -1.68 -1.46
C HIS A 286 16.05 -1.90 -1.57
N HIS A 287 15.25 -0.91 -1.21
CA HIS A 287 13.79 -1.03 -1.27
C HIS A 287 13.28 -1.11 -2.70
N ARG A 288 13.90 -0.38 -3.65
CA ARG A 288 13.59 -0.46 -5.08
C ARG A 288 13.80 -1.87 -5.64
N ILE A 289 14.88 -2.56 -5.26
CA ILE A 289 15.16 -3.94 -5.66
C ILE A 289 14.15 -4.90 -5.00
N LYS A 290 13.89 -4.72 -3.69
CA LYS A 290 12.98 -5.59 -2.94
C LYS A 290 11.53 -5.56 -3.42
N THR A 291 11.09 -4.45 -4.01
CA THR A 291 9.75 -4.32 -4.58
C THR A 291 9.57 -5.07 -5.88
N GLY A 292 10.64 -5.43 -6.59
CA GLY A 292 10.56 -6.01 -7.92
C GLY A 292 10.08 -7.47 -7.95
N ALA A 293 10.67 -8.33 -7.13
CA ALA A 293 10.33 -9.75 -7.08
C ALA A 293 10.96 -10.43 -5.86
N ASP A 294 10.51 -11.65 -5.53
CA ASP A 294 11.07 -12.46 -4.44
C ASP A 294 12.56 -12.78 -4.66
N ALA A 295 12.93 -13.12 -5.90
CA ALA A 295 14.32 -13.41 -6.26
C ALA A 295 15.21 -12.17 -6.10
N ALA A 296 14.76 -11.01 -6.53
CA ALA A 296 15.47 -9.74 -6.38
C ALA A 296 15.59 -9.35 -4.89
N SER A 297 14.52 -9.53 -4.12
CA SER A 297 14.51 -9.31 -2.67
C SER A 297 15.53 -10.21 -1.96
N ALA A 298 15.57 -11.50 -2.28
CA ALA A 298 16.57 -12.41 -1.72
C ALA A 298 18.00 -12.08 -2.19
N GLY A 299 18.14 -11.64 -3.44
CA GLY A 299 19.42 -11.23 -4.03
C GLY A 299 20.07 -10.05 -3.30
N VAL A 300 19.31 -9.00 -3.02
CA VAL A 300 19.84 -7.84 -2.27
C VAL A 300 20.16 -8.19 -0.83
N ASP A 301 19.33 -9.01 -0.16
CA ASP A 301 19.63 -9.47 1.20
C ASP A 301 20.93 -10.30 1.25
N LEU A 302 21.17 -11.17 0.26
CA LEU A 302 22.40 -11.94 0.14
C LEU A 302 23.61 -11.02 -0.10
N ALA A 303 23.49 -10.07 -1.04
CA ALA A 303 24.57 -9.15 -1.36
C ALA A 303 24.96 -8.31 -0.13
N GLU A 304 23.99 -7.78 0.62
CA GLU A 304 24.25 -7.04 1.85
C GLU A 304 24.90 -7.90 2.94
N ALA A 305 24.47 -9.15 3.10
CA ALA A 305 25.08 -10.08 4.04
C ALA A 305 26.54 -10.38 3.70
N LEU A 306 26.90 -10.43 2.42
CA LEU A 306 28.28 -10.65 1.96
C LEU A 306 29.16 -9.40 2.08
N CYS A 307 28.60 -8.19 1.90
CA CYS A 307 29.34 -6.94 2.06
C CYS A 307 29.77 -6.67 3.52
N GLY A 308 29.00 -7.17 4.49
CA GLY A 308 29.27 -6.96 5.92
C GLY A 308 29.09 -5.51 6.36
N SER A 309 29.49 -5.23 7.62
CA SER A 309 29.36 -3.90 8.23
C SER A 309 30.41 -2.88 7.74
N ASP A 310 31.44 -3.34 7.04
CA ASP A 310 32.57 -2.50 6.62
C ASP A 310 32.29 -1.75 5.31
N TRP A 311 31.16 -2.00 4.67
CA TRP A 311 30.78 -1.28 3.48
C TRP A 311 30.12 0.05 3.86
N SER A 312 30.95 1.08 4.01
CA SER A 312 30.50 2.47 4.10
C SER A 312 30.27 2.98 2.67
N GLY A 313 29.13 2.61 2.07
CA GLY A 313 28.76 3.18 0.79
C GLY A 313 28.60 4.68 0.90
N GLU A 314 29.68 5.43 0.75
CA GLU A 314 29.60 6.85 0.40
C GLU A 314 28.98 6.91 -0.99
N THR A 315 27.66 7.07 -1.05
CA THR A 315 26.87 7.06 -2.28
C THR A 315 26.54 8.46 -2.76
N SER A 316 27.22 9.46 -2.26
CA SER A 316 27.18 10.80 -2.81
C SER A 316 28.56 11.17 -3.31
N ASP A 317 28.76 11.03 -4.60
CA ASP A 317 29.61 12.01 -5.28
C ASP A 317 28.97 13.37 -5.02
N GLU A 318 29.78 14.39 -4.77
CA GLU A 318 29.35 15.77 -4.50
C GLU A 318 28.40 16.32 -5.60
N ASP A 319 28.24 15.60 -6.71
CA ASP A 319 27.42 15.92 -7.89
C ASP A 319 26.00 15.32 -7.87
N GLY A 320 25.58 14.57 -6.82
CA GLY A 320 24.22 13.99 -6.70
C GLY A 320 23.90 12.93 -7.75
N ILE A 321 24.92 12.25 -8.29
CA ILE A 321 24.73 11.18 -9.28
C ILE A 321 24.04 9.98 -8.60
N ASP A 322 22.94 9.55 -9.21
CA ASP A 322 22.21 8.35 -8.81
C ASP A 322 23.11 7.11 -8.94
N THR A 323 23.51 6.54 -7.81
CA THR A 323 24.40 5.37 -7.74
C THR A 323 23.64 4.05 -7.80
N PHE A 324 22.34 4.06 -8.06
CA PHE A 324 21.53 2.84 -8.21
C PHE A 324 21.98 2.04 -9.45
N PRO A 325 22.51 0.81 -9.28
CA PRO A 325 23.08 0.04 -10.37
C PRO A 325 21.98 -0.65 -11.20
N PHE A 326 21.11 0.15 -11.85
CA PHE A 326 19.96 -0.38 -12.58
C PHE A 326 20.36 -1.41 -13.65
N SER A 327 21.43 -1.17 -14.43
CA SER A 327 21.88 -2.12 -15.45
C SER A 327 22.17 -3.51 -14.87
N VAL A 328 22.86 -3.58 -13.72
CA VAL A 328 23.16 -4.85 -13.04
C VAL A 328 21.87 -5.52 -12.51
N VAL A 329 20.97 -4.72 -11.94
CA VAL A 329 19.68 -5.24 -11.43
C VAL A 329 18.82 -5.74 -12.60
N ALA A 330 18.78 -5.01 -13.71
CA ALA A 330 18.04 -5.39 -14.91
C ALA A 330 18.64 -6.64 -15.58
N ASP A 331 19.97 -6.79 -15.58
CA ASP A 331 20.63 -8.00 -16.09
C ASP A 331 20.33 -9.25 -15.27
N CYS A 332 20.22 -9.10 -13.95
CA CYS A 332 19.95 -10.22 -13.06
C CYS A 332 18.44 -10.56 -12.94
N PHE A 333 17.59 -9.56 -12.97
CA PHE A 333 16.18 -9.67 -12.58
C PHE A 333 15.22 -8.93 -13.52
N GLY A 334 15.70 -8.16 -14.50
CA GLY A 334 14.86 -7.39 -15.41
C GLY A 334 14.31 -8.20 -16.59
N PRO A 335 13.45 -7.58 -17.40
CA PRO A 335 12.92 -8.21 -18.60
C PRO A 335 13.98 -8.34 -19.69
N SER A 336 13.86 -9.38 -20.52
CA SER A 336 14.70 -9.63 -21.68
C SER A 336 13.98 -9.23 -22.97
N VAL A 337 14.74 -8.99 -24.05
CA VAL A 337 14.15 -8.77 -25.37
C VAL A 337 13.27 -9.94 -25.77
N GLY A 338 12.03 -9.67 -26.14
CA GLY A 338 10.98 -10.64 -26.45
C GLY A 338 10.00 -10.92 -25.32
N ASP A 339 10.31 -10.51 -24.08
CA ASP A 339 9.38 -10.66 -22.96
C ASP A 339 8.17 -9.72 -23.09
N GLN A 340 7.07 -10.10 -22.44
CA GLN A 340 5.88 -9.26 -22.28
C GLN A 340 5.96 -8.52 -20.95
N VAL A 341 5.81 -7.20 -21.00
CA VAL A 341 5.85 -6.33 -19.82
C VAL A 341 4.57 -5.50 -19.75
N ASP A 342 3.90 -5.54 -18.61
CA ASP A 342 2.68 -4.79 -18.36
C ASP A 342 2.99 -3.32 -18.04
N ILE A 343 2.16 -2.41 -18.52
CA ILE A 343 2.29 -0.98 -18.21
C ILE A 343 1.25 -0.63 -17.16
N GLY A 344 1.71 -0.52 -15.92
CA GLY A 344 0.92 -0.09 -14.78
C GLY A 344 0.90 1.44 -14.65
N HIS A 345 -0.18 2.05 -15.10
CA HIS A 345 -0.42 3.49 -15.11
C HIS A 345 -1.22 3.87 -13.86
N GLY A 346 -0.51 4.27 -12.79
CA GLY A 346 -1.12 4.76 -11.57
C GLY A 346 -1.75 6.13 -11.78
N LYS A 347 -2.85 6.41 -11.08
CA LYS A 347 -3.49 7.73 -11.06
C LYS A 347 -3.35 8.36 -9.67
N PRO A 348 -3.32 9.70 -9.57
CA PRO A 348 -3.22 10.39 -8.28
C PRO A 348 -4.36 10.09 -7.31
N ASP A 349 -5.51 9.65 -7.80
CA ASP A 349 -6.64 9.19 -6.99
C ASP A 349 -6.49 7.77 -6.42
N GLY A 350 -5.34 7.14 -6.63
CA GLY A 350 -4.98 5.82 -6.12
C GLY A 350 -5.27 4.68 -7.08
N ARG A 351 -6.02 4.87 -8.15
CA ARG A 351 -6.33 3.80 -9.12
C ARG A 351 -5.11 3.39 -9.92
N LEU A 352 -5.01 2.10 -10.23
CA LEU A 352 -4.07 1.57 -11.20
C LEU A 352 -4.82 1.15 -12.46
N ILE A 353 -4.40 1.68 -13.60
CA ILE A 353 -4.94 1.34 -14.92
C ILE A 353 -3.87 0.55 -15.67
N SER A 354 -4.21 -0.64 -16.17
CA SER A 354 -3.32 -1.34 -17.10
C SER A 354 -3.49 -0.74 -18.50
N LEU A 355 -2.40 -0.19 -19.04
CA LEU A 355 -2.37 0.22 -20.45
C LEU A 355 -2.10 -0.95 -21.40
N GLY A 356 -2.14 -2.18 -20.87
CA GLY A 356 -1.85 -3.43 -21.58
C GLY A 356 -0.37 -3.78 -21.57
N SER A 357 -0.06 -4.97 -22.11
CA SER A 357 1.31 -5.48 -22.18
C SER A 357 1.97 -5.05 -23.49
N GLY A 358 3.27 -4.77 -23.43
CA GLY A 358 4.12 -4.55 -24.60
C GLY A 358 5.22 -5.60 -24.70
N THR A 359 5.65 -5.89 -25.94
CA THR A 359 6.82 -6.74 -26.16
C THR A 359 8.09 -5.90 -26.05
N VAL A 360 9.05 -6.34 -25.24
CA VAL A 360 10.38 -5.71 -25.16
C VAL A 360 11.09 -5.88 -26.50
N THR A 361 11.36 -4.79 -27.18
CA THR A 361 12.09 -4.78 -28.46
C THR A 361 13.54 -4.38 -28.33
N ASP A 362 13.85 -3.62 -27.28
CA ASP A 362 15.19 -3.16 -26.98
C ASP A 362 15.38 -2.90 -25.49
N ARG A 363 16.62 -3.07 -25.00
CA ARG A 363 17.00 -2.81 -23.62
C ARG A 363 18.44 -2.29 -23.58
N ASP A 364 18.59 -1.10 -23.01
CA ASP A 364 19.88 -0.47 -22.73
C ASP A 364 20.19 -0.47 -21.23
N ASP A 365 21.31 0.12 -20.83
CA ASP A 365 21.80 0.19 -19.45
C ASP A 365 20.79 0.87 -18.49
N ASP A 366 19.97 1.81 -18.97
CA ASP A 366 19.00 2.58 -18.15
C ASP A 366 17.58 2.56 -18.71
N SER A 367 17.32 1.81 -19.80
CA SER A 367 16.02 1.88 -20.48
C SER A 367 15.50 0.54 -20.99
N VAL A 368 14.16 0.46 -21.08
CA VAL A 368 13.41 -0.64 -21.69
C VAL A 368 12.47 -0.07 -22.73
N THR A 369 12.53 -0.56 -23.97
CA THR A 369 11.64 -0.15 -25.06
C THR A 369 10.60 -1.23 -25.33
N LEU A 370 9.33 -0.85 -25.22
CA LEU A 370 8.19 -1.72 -25.47
C LEU A 370 7.48 -1.36 -26.77
N GLN A 371 7.10 -2.35 -27.54
CA GLN A 371 6.25 -2.21 -28.71
C GLN A 371 4.90 -2.84 -28.49
N ARG A 372 3.83 -2.11 -28.84
CA ARG A 372 2.44 -2.60 -28.80
C ARG A 372 1.79 -2.37 -30.18
N GLU A 373 1.12 -3.39 -30.69
CA GLU A 373 0.21 -3.26 -31.81
C GLU A 373 -1.17 -2.81 -31.31
N LEU A 374 -1.71 -1.78 -31.89
CA LEU A 374 -2.94 -1.16 -31.44
C LEU A 374 -4.12 -1.61 -32.30
N SER A 375 -5.27 -1.83 -31.64
CA SER A 375 -6.55 -2.08 -32.32
C SER A 375 -7.12 -0.77 -32.84
N GLY A 376 -7.75 -0.82 -34.00
CA GLY A 376 -8.49 0.31 -34.54
C GLY A 376 -9.74 0.65 -33.72
N GLY A 377 -10.26 1.83 -33.98
CA GLY A 377 -11.42 2.39 -33.26
C GLY A 377 -11.04 3.47 -32.26
N GLY A 378 -11.79 4.56 -32.25
CA GLY A 378 -11.46 5.78 -31.50
C GLY A 378 -10.37 6.61 -32.15
N SER A 379 -9.82 7.55 -31.40
CA SER A 379 -8.76 8.47 -31.81
C SER A 379 -7.56 8.38 -30.87
N TYR A 380 -6.44 8.91 -31.28
CA TYR A 380 -5.39 9.39 -30.37
C TYR A 380 -5.81 10.79 -29.97
N ASP A 381 -6.56 10.92 -28.87
CA ASP A 381 -7.25 12.15 -28.49
C ASP A 381 -6.29 13.34 -28.46
N ALA A 382 -5.12 13.17 -27.91
CA ALA A 382 -4.08 14.18 -27.86
C ALA A 382 -3.47 14.56 -29.23
N LEU A 383 -3.52 13.67 -30.24
CA LEU A 383 -3.00 13.93 -31.57
C LEU A 383 -4.09 14.32 -32.58
N ASP A 384 -5.37 14.19 -32.21
CA ASP A 384 -6.55 14.35 -33.09
C ASP A 384 -6.47 13.49 -34.36
N ILE A 385 -5.94 12.26 -34.23
CA ILE A 385 -5.74 11.32 -35.34
C ILE A 385 -6.56 10.04 -35.07
N PRO A 386 -7.38 9.55 -36.03
CA PRO A 386 -8.09 8.28 -35.90
C PRO A 386 -7.12 7.10 -35.80
N ARG A 387 -7.32 6.22 -34.78
CA ARG A 387 -6.59 4.95 -34.65
C ARG A 387 -7.00 3.96 -35.72
N LYS A 388 -6.02 3.25 -36.29
CA LYS A 388 -6.24 2.15 -37.23
C LYS A 388 -5.67 0.84 -36.72
N ASN A 389 -6.23 -0.29 -37.19
CA ASN A 389 -5.65 -1.59 -36.93
C ASN A 389 -4.23 -1.65 -37.52
N GLY A 390 -3.27 -2.17 -36.71
CA GLY A 390 -1.89 -2.28 -37.13
C GLY A 390 -1.06 -1.02 -36.86
N ASP A 391 -1.62 0.04 -36.27
CA ASP A 391 -0.84 1.15 -35.73
C ASP A 391 0.07 0.61 -34.58
N ILE A 392 1.26 1.13 -34.48
CA ILE A 392 2.26 0.69 -33.49
C ILE A 392 2.54 1.82 -32.52
N ALA A 393 2.50 1.52 -31.23
CA ALA A 393 3.01 2.37 -30.17
C ALA A 393 4.37 1.84 -29.72
N VAL A 394 5.42 2.67 -29.82
CA VAL A 394 6.77 2.39 -29.30
C VAL A 394 6.99 3.29 -28.10
N THR A 395 7.08 2.68 -26.92
CA THR A 395 7.25 3.40 -25.66
C THR A 395 8.63 3.08 -25.08
N THR A 396 9.42 4.10 -24.77
CA THR A 396 10.74 3.94 -24.12
C THR A 396 10.67 4.42 -22.69
N PHE A 397 10.82 3.50 -21.75
CA PHE A 397 10.88 3.77 -20.33
C PHE A 397 12.32 3.84 -19.88
N ARG A 398 12.70 4.93 -19.20
CA ARG A 398 14.00 5.07 -18.53
C ARG A 398 13.84 5.06 -17.04
N GLU A 399 14.57 4.17 -16.36
CA GLU A 399 14.59 4.09 -14.90
C GLU A 399 14.90 5.46 -14.27
N GLY A 400 14.04 5.87 -13.33
CA GLY A 400 14.21 7.12 -12.59
C GLY A 400 13.83 8.41 -13.33
N ARG A 401 13.37 8.34 -14.58
CA ARG A 401 12.91 9.54 -15.31
C ARG A 401 11.48 9.91 -14.90
N TRP A 402 11.24 11.22 -14.83
CA TRP A 402 9.94 11.82 -14.52
C TRP A 402 9.01 11.90 -15.73
N TRP A 403 9.33 11.21 -16.78
CA TRP A 403 8.57 11.18 -18.02
C TRP A 403 9.00 10.02 -18.90
N TYR A 404 8.11 9.64 -19.81
CA TYR A 404 8.44 8.68 -20.86
C TYR A 404 7.73 9.04 -22.18
N PRO A 405 8.38 8.83 -23.36
CA PRO A 405 7.76 9.06 -24.66
C PRO A 405 7.10 7.81 -25.19
N THR A 406 5.95 7.98 -25.86
CA THR A 406 5.34 7.01 -26.74
C THR A 406 5.28 7.58 -28.16
N VAL A 407 5.97 6.94 -29.09
CA VAL A 407 5.93 7.29 -30.52
C VAL A 407 4.88 6.43 -31.20
N TYR A 408 3.87 7.07 -31.77
CA TYR A 408 2.84 6.41 -32.56
C TYR A 408 3.24 6.36 -34.04
N ARG A 409 3.14 5.17 -34.62
CA ARG A 409 3.54 4.92 -36.01
C ARG A 409 2.43 4.21 -36.79
N ARG A 410 2.35 4.53 -38.07
CA ARG A 410 1.53 3.84 -39.05
C ARG A 410 2.38 3.53 -40.26
N ASP A 411 2.59 2.26 -40.54
CA ASP A 411 3.59 1.81 -41.51
C ASP A 411 4.97 2.41 -41.17
N ASP A 412 5.58 3.17 -42.06
CA ASP A 412 6.87 3.84 -41.86
C ASP A 412 6.73 5.29 -41.34
N ASP A 413 5.51 5.82 -41.25
CA ASP A 413 5.27 7.22 -40.88
C ASP A 413 5.12 7.38 -39.34
N VAL A 414 5.74 8.42 -38.79
CA VAL A 414 5.51 8.86 -37.41
C VAL A 414 4.28 9.76 -37.39
N LEU A 415 3.26 9.34 -36.67
CA LEU A 415 2.01 10.11 -36.47
C LEU A 415 2.20 11.25 -35.49
N GLY A 416 2.99 11.00 -34.43
CA GLY A 416 3.30 11.93 -33.38
C GLY A 416 3.97 11.24 -32.19
N THR A 417 4.40 12.03 -31.23
CA THR A 417 4.99 11.57 -29.96
C THR A 417 4.21 12.15 -28.81
N TYR A 418 3.79 11.29 -27.90
CA TYR A 418 3.16 11.64 -26.65
C TYR A 418 4.15 11.43 -25.52
N VAL A 419 4.44 12.47 -24.76
CA VAL A 419 5.36 12.41 -23.61
C VAL A 419 4.55 12.58 -22.34
N ASN A 420 4.39 11.48 -21.63
CA ASN A 420 3.68 11.44 -20.34
C ASN A 420 4.63 11.91 -19.22
N ILE A 421 4.18 12.86 -18.40
CA ILE A 421 4.87 13.31 -17.19
C ILE A 421 4.31 12.52 -16.01
N CYS A 422 5.21 11.91 -15.23
CA CYS A 422 4.84 11.00 -14.16
C CYS A 422 5.84 11.06 -13.00
N THR A 423 5.55 10.39 -11.89
CA THR A 423 6.58 10.08 -10.89
C THR A 423 7.71 9.26 -11.54
N PRO A 424 8.92 9.22 -10.95
CA PRO A 424 10.03 8.49 -11.56
C PRO A 424 9.65 7.08 -11.96
N VAL A 425 9.89 6.75 -13.24
CA VAL A 425 9.60 5.44 -13.82
C VAL A 425 10.42 4.36 -13.14
N GLU A 426 9.79 3.24 -12.81
CA GLU A 426 10.43 2.05 -12.28
C GLU A 426 10.16 0.85 -13.19
N CYS A 427 11.23 0.24 -13.74
CA CYS A 427 11.14 -0.90 -14.64
C CYS A 427 11.37 -2.21 -13.87
N PHE A 428 10.32 -2.98 -13.63
CA PHE A 428 10.32 -4.27 -12.95
C PHE A 428 10.43 -5.45 -13.94
N PRO A 429 10.63 -6.70 -13.46
CA PRO A 429 10.77 -7.86 -14.35
C PRO A 429 9.60 -8.07 -15.32
N ASP A 430 8.39 -7.83 -14.87
CA ASP A 430 7.14 -8.09 -15.60
C ASP A 430 6.25 -6.85 -15.78
N SER A 431 6.67 -5.72 -15.24
CA SER A 431 5.86 -4.51 -15.26
C SER A 431 6.70 -3.22 -15.23
N VAL A 432 6.13 -2.13 -15.73
CA VAL A 432 6.60 -0.77 -15.49
C VAL A 432 5.59 -0.06 -14.61
N ARG A 433 6.06 0.67 -13.60
CA ARG A 433 5.21 1.38 -12.63
C ARG A 433 5.62 2.83 -12.49
N TYR A 434 4.65 3.67 -12.36
CA TYR A 434 4.72 5.11 -12.10
C TYR A 434 3.34 5.61 -11.71
N VAL A 435 3.24 6.86 -11.25
CA VAL A 435 1.96 7.56 -11.14
C VAL A 435 1.96 8.73 -12.13
N ASP A 436 0.96 8.77 -12.97
CA ASP A 436 0.69 9.84 -13.91
C ASP A 436 0.43 11.15 -13.17
N LEU A 437 0.98 12.24 -13.67
CA LEU A 437 0.81 13.58 -13.07
C LEU A 437 -0.05 14.49 -13.94
N HIS A 438 -0.86 13.91 -14.81
CA HIS A 438 -1.84 14.54 -15.71
C HIS A 438 -1.22 15.37 -16.84
N VAL A 439 -0.36 16.34 -16.50
CA VAL A 439 0.23 17.23 -17.51
C VAL A 439 1.11 16.45 -18.49
N ASP A 440 0.93 16.71 -19.79
CA ASP A 440 1.62 16.00 -20.86
C ASP A 440 2.17 16.94 -21.93
N VAL A 441 3.15 16.46 -22.73
CA VAL A 441 3.71 17.21 -23.84
C VAL A 441 3.58 16.39 -25.13
N ILE A 442 3.00 16.99 -26.16
CA ILE A 442 2.70 16.35 -27.42
C ILE A 442 3.55 16.98 -28.50
N LYS A 443 4.21 16.16 -29.32
CA LYS A 443 4.82 16.55 -30.56
C LYS A 443 4.07 15.93 -31.76
N HIS A 444 3.41 16.76 -32.52
CA HIS A 444 2.66 16.36 -33.71
C HIS A 444 3.59 15.94 -34.85
N GLY A 445 3.07 15.18 -35.81
CA GLY A 445 3.83 14.77 -37.00
C GLY A 445 4.31 15.94 -37.88
N ASP A 446 3.71 17.12 -37.77
CA ASP A 446 4.13 18.36 -38.45
C ASP A 446 5.25 19.13 -37.68
N GLY A 447 5.63 18.64 -36.50
CA GLY A 447 6.67 19.24 -35.65
C GLY A 447 6.14 20.26 -34.62
N ARG A 448 4.85 20.55 -34.58
CA ARG A 448 4.24 21.41 -33.57
C ARG A 448 4.31 20.70 -32.21
N VAL A 449 4.73 21.44 -31.20
CA VAL A 449 4.78 20.98 -29.80
C VAL A 449 3.71 21.72 -29.01
N GLU A 450 2.98 21.02 -28.16
CA GLU A 450 2.01 21.62 -27.24
C GLU A 450 2.00 20.88 -25.90
N ARG A 451 1.72 21.60 -24.84
CA ARG A 451 1.50 21.08 -23.51
C ARG A 451 0.00 21.06 -23.25
N VAL A 452 -0.48 19.99 -22.59
CA VAL A 452 -1.92 19.74 -22.35
C VAL A 452 -2.15 19.31 -20.89
N ASP A 453 -3.42 19.36 -20.49
CA ASP A 453 -3.97 18.80 -19.24
C ASP A 453 -3.42 19.45 -17.95
N ASP A 454 -2.96 20.71 -18.01
CA ASP A 454 -2.57 21.49 -16.83
C ASP A 454 -3.72 21.67 -15.84
N ASP A 455 -4.95 21.80 -16.34
CA ASP A 455 -6.15 21.93 -15.53
C ASP A 455 -6.51 20.64 -14.78
N GLU A 456 -6.17 19.47 -15.31
CA GLU A 456 -6.33 18.20 -14.60
C GLU A 456 -5.33 18.09 -13.44
N LEU A 457 -4.09 18.56 -13.64
CA LEU A 457 -3.11 18.63 -12.54
C LEU A 457 -3.56 19.60 -11.44
N GLU A 458 -4.10 20.78 -11.81
CA GLU A 458 -4.63 21.73 -10.84
C GLU A 458 -5.81 21.13 -10.05
N ALA A 459 -6.72 20.44 -10.74
CA ALA A 459 -7.83 19.75 -10.08
C ALA A 459 -7.35 18.64 -9.12
N ALA A 460 -6.28 17.92 -9.45
CA ALA A 460 -5.69 16.91 -8.57
C ALA A 460 -5.03 17.54 -7.32
N VAL A 461 -4.46 18.73 -7.43
CA VAL A 461 -3.94 19.51 -6.27
C VAL A 461 -5.08 20.00 -5.39
N ASP A 462 -6.13 20.57 -5.99
CA ASP A 462 -7.31 21.06 -5.26
C ASP A 462 -8.04 19.91 -4.52
N ALA A 463 -7.99 18.70 -5.06
CA ALA A 463 -8.53 17.48 -4.44
C ALA A 463 -7.57 16.84 -3.41
N GLU A 464 -6.42 17.43 -3.13
CA GLU A 464 -5.37 16.92 -2.24
C GLU A 464 -4.78 15.55 -2.65
N ASN A 465 -5.01 15.11 -3.88
CA ASN A 465 -4.44 13.87 -4.45
C ASN A 465 -2.97 14.05 -4.86
N VAL A 466 -2.56 15.28 -5.17
CA VAL A 466 -1.17 15.67 -5.49
C VAL A 466 -0.79 16.86 -4.63
N HIS A 467 0.28 16.74 -3.85
CA HIS A 467 0.75 17.88 -3.07
C HIS A 467 1.53 18.89 -3.95
N GLU A 468 1.53 20.16 -3.57
CA GLU A 468 2.06 21.27 -4.39
C GLU A 468 3.51 21.06 -4.87
N ALA A 469 4.40 20.54 -4.01
CA ALA A 469 5.79 20.30 -4.42
C ALA A 469 5.92 19.27 -5.55
N LEU A 470 5.07 18.24 -5.58
CA LEU A 470 5.02 17.27 -6.68
C LEU A 470 4.44 17.90 -7.95
N ALA A 471 3.40 18.74 -7.82
CA ALA A 471 2.83 19.48 -8.94
C ALA A 471 3.83 20.47 -9.55
N GLU A 472 4.58 21.21 -8.73
CA GLU A 472 5.65 22.10 -9.19
C GLU A 472 6.74 21.31 -9.96
N LYS A 473 7.10 20.13 -9.47
CA LYS A 473 8.04 19.25 -10.16
C LYS A 473 7.51 18.83 -11.53
N ALA A 474 6.24 18.42 -11.61
CA ALA A 474 5.59 18.05 -12.88
C ALA A 474 5.59 19.21 -13.88
N ARG A 475 5.17 20.41 -13.46
CA ARG A 475 5.17 21.64 -14.28
C ARG A 475 6.58 21.98 -14.79
N SER A 476 7.59 21.83 -13.93
CA SER A 476 8.99 22.08 -14.30
C SER A 476 9.50 21.11 -15.37
N VAL A 477 9.18 19.81 -15.23
CA VAL A 477 9.54 18.78 -16.21
C VAL A 477 8.84 19.03 -17.54
N ALA A 478 7.52 19.31 -17.52
CA ALA A 478 6.75 19.61 -18.72
C ALA A 478 7.32 20.82 -19.49
N SER A 479 7.65 21.92 -18.78
CA SER A 479 8.23 23.12 -19.41
C SER A 479 9.60 22.87 -20.02
N ALA A 480 10.43 22.04 -19.38
CA ALA A 480 11.72 21.64 -19.94
C ALA A 480 11.57 20.81 -21.23
N LEU A 481 10.61 19.89 -21.24
CA LEU A 481 10.30 19.03 -22.40
C LEU A 481 9.70 19.83 -23.56
N GLU A 482 8.75 20.73 -23.30
CA GLU A 482 8.17 21.63 -24.31
C GLU A 482 9.25 22.47 -25.02
N THR A 483 10.30 22.85 -24.30
CA THR A 483 11.43 23.61 -24.87
C THR A 483 12.38 22.71 -25.66
N ALA A 484 12.53 21.45 -25.26
CA ALA A 484 13.53 20.52 -25.84
C ALA A 484 13.04 19.77 -27.09
N LEU A 485 11.72 19.63 -27.28
CA LEU A 485 11.10 18.89 -28.38
C LEU A 485 10.87 19.76 -29.62
#